data_d362ed946dc5f5800d50216769b89f17
#
_entry.id   d362ed946dc5f5800d50216769b89f17
#
_cell.length_a   1.000
_cell.length_b   1.000
_cell.length_c   1.000
_cell.angle_alpha   90.00
_cell.angle_beta   90.00
_cell.angle_gamma   90.00
#
_symmetry.space_group_name_H-M   'P 1'
#
loop_
_entity.id
_entity.type
_entity.pdbx_description
1 polymer ?
#
loop_
_entity_poly.entity_id
_entity_poly.type
_entity_poly.pdbx_seq_one_letter_code
_entity_poly.pdbx_strand_id
1 'polypeptide(L)'
;MSRYVFTSESVTEGHPDKICDQVSDAVLDALLAQDSTSRVACETVVNTGLCMITGEVTSKAQVDFIHLVRDVIRDIGYSGARAGGFDATSCAVLVALDQQSPDIAQGVNEADDHAGDPLDKVGAGDQGIMFGYACNETPELMPLPISLAHRLARRLAEVRHNGTLDYLLPDGKTQVSVVYENDKPVEIDTILISTQHTAEVMGLTDEQEVRHRISEDLWTHVVLPATADLPLKPDRANCRYLVNPTGKFVVGGPQGDAGLTGRKIIVDTYGGYARHGGGAFSGKDPTKVDRSAAYAARYVAKALVAAGLANRVEVQLSYAIGVAKPVSILVESFGSGKVSNAELTDLVQEHFDLRPGAIIEQFKLREMPSLNGGRFYRDTAAYGHFGRPDLNLPWEDVSEKAATLRKA
;
A
#
# COMPACT_ATOMS: atom_id res chain seq x y z
N MET A 1 -20.12 6.35 -27.23
CA MET A 1 -19.20 6.95 -26.25
C MET A 1 -19.55 6.38 -24.90
N SER A 2 -18.60 5.70 -24.22
CA SER A 2 -18.81 5.22 -22.85
C SER A 2 -18.51 6.38 -21.89
N ARG A 3 -19.48 6.75 -21.05
CA ARG A 3 -19.28 7.68 -19.92
C ARG A 3 -19.65 6.95 -18.65
N TYR A 4 -18.76 6.95 -17.67
CA TYR A 4 -18.97 6.32 -16.38
C TYR A 4 -18.21 7.06 -15.28
N VAL A 5 -18.58 6.81 -14.03
CA VAL A 5 -17.88 7.33 -12.85
C VAL A 5 -17.20 6.16 -12.16
N PHE A 6 -15.91 6.33 -11.83
CA PHE A 6 -15.16 5.36 -11.05
C PHE A 6 -14.67 5.99 -9.74
N THR A 7 -14.73 5.23 -8.66
CA THR A 7 -14.42 5.71 -7.31
C THR A 7 -13.37 4.84 -6.65
N SER A 8 -12.37 5.48 -6.04
CA SER A 8 -11.41 4.84 -5.16
C SER A 8 -11.35 5.54 -3.81
N GLU A 9 -10.92 4.81 -2.79
CA GLU A 9 -10.72 5.36 -1.44
C GLU A 9 -9.31 5.12 -0.93
N SER A 10 -8.87 5.93 0.01
CA SER A 10 -7.67 5.74 0.80
C SER A 10 -7.91 6.09 2.27
N VAL A 11 -6.97 5.73 3.12
CA VAL A 11 -7.03 6.04 4.55
C VAL A 11 -5.69 6.60 5.02
N THR A 12 -5.73 7.35 6.13
CA THR A 12 -4.50 7.86 6.76
C THR A 12 -3.75 6.75 7.50
N GLU A 13 -2.52 7.04 7.85
CA GLU A 13 -1.67 6.17 8.70
C GLU A 13 -2.29 5.84 10.06
N GLY A 14 -3.18 6.70 10.57
CA GLY A 14 -3.87 6.53 11.85
C GLY A 14 -5.17 5.73 11.78
N HIS A 15 -5.60 5.28 10.61
CA HIS A 15 -6.71 4.34 10.49
C HIS A 15 -6.37 3.02 11.17
N PRO A 16 -7.29 2.38 11.95
CA PRO A 16 -6.99 1.17 12.74
C PRO A 16 -6.31 0.05 11.94
N ASP A 17 -6.81 -0.28 10.75
CA ASP A 17 -6.18 -1.31 9.91
C ASP A 17 -4.77 -0.88 9.45
N LYS A 18 -4.54 0.42 9.18
CA LYS A 18 -3.23 0.92 8.77
C LYS A 18 -2.24 1.02 9.91
N ILE A 19 -2.68 1.21 11.14
CA ILE A 19 -1.83 1.02 12.32
C ILE A 19 -1.30 -0.41 12.34
N CYS A 20 -2.19 -1.40 12.14
CA CYS A 20 -1.82 -2.81 12.13
C CYS A 20 -0.81 -3.14 11.03
N ASP A 21 -1.03 -2.65 9.81
CA ASP A 21 -0.10 -2.85 8.70
C ASP A 21 1.28 -2.26 9.01
N GLN A 22 1.33 -1.04 9.55
CA GLN A 22 2.59 -0.38 9.93
C GLN A 22 3.32 -1.10 11.06
N VAL A 23 2.61 -1.62 12.06
CA VAL A 23 3.19 -2.40 13.16
C VAL A 23 3.77 -3.70 12.61
N SER A 24 3.01 -4.45 11.81
CA SER A 24 3.45 -5.71 11.21
C SER A 24 4.68 -5.52 10.32
N ASP A 25 4.72 -4.46 9.52
CA ASP A 25 5.88 -4.14 8.68
C ASP A 25 7.06 -3.57 9.46
N ALA A 26 6.84 -2.89 10.57
CA ALA A 26 7.93 -2.50 11.47
C ALA A 26 8.60 -3.71 12.14
N VAL A 27 7.82 -4.74 12.50
CA VAL A 27 8.35 -6.02 12.97
C VAL A 27 9.21 -6.68 11.89
N LEU A 28 8.72 -6.72 10.65
CA LEU A 28 9.46 -7.26 9.51
C LEU A 28 10.78 -6.50 9.28
N ASP A 29 10.73 -5.18 9.25
CA ASP A 29 11.91 -4.31 9.07
C ASP A 29 12.97 -4.56 10.14
N ALA A 30 12.56 -4.60 11.42
CA ALA A 30 13.46 -4.81 12.54
C ALA A 30 14.15 -6.18 12.53
N LEU A 31 13.45 -7.21 12.05
CA LEU A 31 13.99 -8.57 11.92
C LEU A 31 14.96 -8.66 10.72
N LEU A 32 14.55 -8.22 9.53
CA LEU A 32 15.37 -8.28 8.33
C LEU A 32 16.62 -7.38 8.41
N ALA A 33 16.55 -6.25 9.11
CA ALA A 33 17.70 -5.38 9.29
C ALA A 33 18.85 -6.06 10.05
N GLN A 34 18.55 -7.02 10.93
CA GLN A 34 19.55 -7.77 11.72
C GLN A 34 19.84 -9.15 11.12
N ASP A 35 18.87 -9.79 10.49
CA ASP A 35 18.98 -11.11 9.87
C ASP A 35 18.18 -11.12 8.57
N SER A 36 18.85 -10.91 7.44
CA SER A 36 18.24 -10.90 6.10
C SER A 36 17.62 -12.25 5.69
N THR A 37 17.88 -13.32 6.45
CA THR A 37 17.31 -14.65 6.25
C THR A 37 16.04 -14.89 7.06
N SER A 38 15.59 -13.92 7.85
CA SER A 38 14.38 -14.03 8.67
C SER A 38 13.16 -14.46 7.88
N ARG A 39 12.39 -15.38 8.45
CA ARG A 39 11.07 -15.77 7.97
C ARG A 39 10.03 -15.15 8.88
N VAL A 40 9.12 -14.37 8.30
CA VAL A 40 8.17 -13.56 9.04
C VAL A 40 6.79 -13.66 8.41
N ALA A 41 5.82 -13.99 9.23
CA ALA A 41 4.40 -13.84 8.98
C ALA A 41 3.80 -13.23 10.24
N CYS A 42 3.81 -11.89 10.32
CA CYS A 42 3.37 -11.16 11.50
C CYS A 42 2.07 -10.42 11.21
N GLU A 43 1.05 -10.70 12.00
CA GLU A 43 -0.24 -10.04 11.96
C GLU A 43 -0.44 -9.23 13.22
N THR A 44 -1.17 -8.12 13.12
CA THR A 44 -1.46 -7.22 14.23
C THR A 44 -2.95 -7.03 14.36
N VAL A 45 -3.42 -6.94 15.59
CA VAL A 45 -4.78 -6.56 15.95
C VAL A 45 -4.72 -5.38 16.89
N VAL A 46 -5.52 -4.34 16.63
CA VAL A 46 -5.71 -3.20 17.54
C VAL A 46 -7.18 -3.04 17.90
N ASN A 47 -7.42 -2.61 19.13
CA ASN A 47 -8.72 -2.19 19.64
C ASN A 47 -8.49 -1.18 20.77
N THR A 48 -9.55 -0.65 21.38
CA THR A 48 -9.43 0.26 22.52
C THR A 48 -8.44 -0.26 23.56
N GLY A 49 -7.35 0.47 23.77
CA GLY A 49 -6.33 0.15 24.77
C GLY A 49 -5.49 -1.11 24.52
N LEU A 50 -5.56 -1.74 23.36
CA LEU A 50 -4.86 -2.98 23.03
C LEU A 50 -4.18 -2.93 21.67
N CYS A 51 -2.93 -3.40 21.62
CA CYS A 51 -2.25 -3.81 20.39
C CYS A 51 -1.66 -5.21 20.62
N MET A 52 -2.02 -6.16 19.77
CA MET A 52 -1.50 -7.53 19.81
C MET A 52 -0.80 -7.85 18.48
N ILE A 53 0.42 -8.36 18.56
CA ILE A 53 1.13 -8.97 17.43
C ILE A 53 1.10 -10.49 17.58
N THR A 54 0.78 -11.19 16.49
CA THR A 54 0.66 -12.66 16.45
C THR A 54 1.22 -13.18 15.12
N GLY A 55 1.47 -14.46 15.03
CA GLY A 55 1.96 -15.13 13.82
C GLY A 55 3.24 -15.92 14.07
N GLU A 56 4.01 -16.15 13.00
CA GLU A 56 5.20 -17.00 13.03
C GLU A 56 6.45 -16.23 12.61
N VAL A 57 7.51 -16.39 13.40
CA VAL A 57 8.83 -15.78 13.14
C VAL A 57 9.92 -16.80 13.37
N THR A 58 10.80 -16.96 12.36
CA THR A 58 12.06 -17.68 12.48
C THR A 58 13.19 -16.71 12.14
N SER A 59 13.97 -16.29 13.14
CA SER A 59 15.04 -15.31 13.00
C SER A 59 16.10 -15.47 14.08
N LYS A 60 17.31 -14.99 13.80
CA LYS A 60 18.40 -14.84 14.79
C LYS A 60 18.42 -13.44 15.40
N ALA A 61 17.60 -12.53 14.90
CA ALA A 61 17.51 -11.16 15.38
C ALA A 61 16.97 -11.09 16.81
N GLN A 62 17.40 -10.08 17.56
CA GLN A 62 16.92 -9.76 18.91
C GLN A 62 16.17 -8.43 18.85
N VAL A 63 14.85 -8.47 19.00
CA VAL A 63 13.97 -7.29 18.86
C VAL A 63 13.15 -7.11 20.15
N ASP A 64 13.15 -5.90 20.71
CA ASP A 64 12.21 -5.49 21.73
C ASP A 64 10.88 -5.09 21.06
N PHE A 65 10.03 -6.07 20.86
CA PHE A 65 8.75 -5.87 20.18
C PHE A 65 7.83 -4.89 20.92
N ILE A 66 7.89 -4.85 22.25
CA ILE A 66 7.02 -3.96 23.04
C ILE A 66 7.39 -2.50 22.78
N HIS A 67 8.67 -2.17 22.81
CA HIS A 67 9.15 -0.81 22.50
C HIS A 67 8.88 -0.47 21.04
N LEU A 68 9.18 -1.37 20.11
CA LEU A 68 8.94 -1.16 18.68
C LEU A 68 7.47 -0.80 18.38
N VAL A 69 6.52 -1.58 18.92
CA VAL A 69 5.09 -1.33 18.74
C VAL A 69 4.69 0.03 19.29
N ARG A 70 5.18 0.38 20.50
CA ARG A 70 4.89 1.69 21.11
C ARG A 70 5.45 2.85 20.29
N ASP A 71 6.64 2.69 19.73
CA ASP A 71 7.25 3.72 18.90
C ASP A 71 6.45 3.94 17.61
N VAL A 72 5.97 2.85 16.96
CA VAL A 72 5.09 2.96 15.80
C VAL A 72 3.80 3.73 16.13
N ILE A 73 3.13 3.37 17.22
CA ILE A 73 1.89 4.02 17.67
C ILE A 73 2.14 5.51 17.99
N ARG A 74 3.26 5.82 18.62
CA ARG A 74 3.67 7.21 18.95
C ARG A 74 3.94 8.03 17.70
N ASP A 75 4.70 7.49 16.74
CA ASP A 75 5.04 8.16 15.48
C ASP A 75 3.79 8.50 14.66
N ILE A 76 2.79 7.62 14.66
CA ILE A 76 1.49 7.87 14.02
C ILE A 76 0.76 9.04 14.68
N GLY A 77 1.01 9.30 15.98
CA GLY A 77 0.42 10.42 16.70
C GLY A 77 -0.58 10.03 17.78
N TYR A 78 -0.68 8.76 18.14
CA TYR A 78 -1.50 8.29 19.27
C TYR A 78 -0.71 8.39 20.58
N SER A 79 -0.54 9.62 21.09
CA SER A 79 0.16 9.86 22.34
C SER A 79 -0.39 11.08 23.09
N GLY A 80 -0.38 11.00 24.43
CA GLY A 80 -0.79 12.10 25.32
C GLY A 80 -2.30 12.32 25.35
N ALA A 81 -2.72 13.51 25.76
CA ALA A 81 -4.12 13.86 26.02
C ALA A 81 -5.05 13.75 24.79
N ARG A 82 -4.50 13.75 23.58
CA ARG A 82 -5.24 13.64 22.32
C ARG A 82 -5.38 12.22 21.79
N ALA A 83 -4.75 11.23 22.45
CA ALA A 83 -4.74 9.83 22.00
C ALA A 83 -6.09 9.10 22.20
N GLY A 84 -7.02 9.70 22.94
CA GLY A 84 -8.28 9.05 23.29
C GLY A 84 -8.07 7.78 24.10
N GLY A 85 -8.80 6.71 23.79
CA GLY A 85 -8.68 5.40 24.46
C GLY A 85 -7.56 4.51 23.92
N PHE A 86 -6.71 4.99 23.01
CA PHE A 86 -5.58 4.25 22.45
C PHE A 86 -4.32 5.12 22.47
N ASP A 87 -3.40 4.84 23.40
CA ASP A 87 -2.22 5.66 23.67
C ASP A 87 -0.96 4.79 23.71
N ALA A 88 0.10 5.23 23.05
CA ALA A 88 1.39 4.52 22.93
C ALA A 88 2.01 4.14 24.28
N THR A 89 1.77 4.93 25.34
CA THR A 89 2.36 4.70 26.66
C THR A 89 1.53 3.77 27.54
N SER A 90 0.21 3.78 27.38
CA SER A 90 -0.73 3.08 28.28
C SER A 90 -1.45 1.89 27.66
N CYS A 91 -1.49 1.74 26.34
CA CYS A 91 -2.12 0.57 25.71
C CYS A 91 -1.41 -0.73 26.12
N ALA A 92 -2.17 -1.81 26.28
CA ALA A 92 -1.59 -3.15 26.44
C ALA A 92 -0.93 -3.58 25.13
N VAL A 93 0.32 -4.03 25.19
CA VAL A 93 1.01 -4.65 24.06
C VAL A 93 1.20 -6.14 24.37
N LEU A 94 0.56 -6.99 23.57
CA LEU A 94 0.66 -8.44 23.66
C LEU A 94 1.50 -8.98 22.50
N VAL A 95 2.37 -9.93 22.81
CA VAL A 95 3.24 -10.61 21.84
C VAL A 95 2.93 -12.10 21.88
N ALA A 96 2.41 -12.64 20.79
CA ALA A 96 2.04 -14.04 20.61
C ALA A 96 2.66 -14.55 19.27
N LEU A 97 4.01 -14.49 19.19
CA LEU A 97 4.77 -14.94 18.03
C LEU A 97 5.36 -16.32 18.32
N ASP A 98 5.06 -17.27 17.44
CA ASP A 98 5.56 -18.64 17.47
C ASP A 98 6.66 -18.86 16.43
N GLN A 99 7.31 -20.03 16.45
CA GLN A 99 8.21 -20.44 15.38
C GLN A 99 7.43 -21.05 14.20
N GLN A 100 7.91 -20.79 12.99
CA GLN A 100 7.33 -21.38 11.77
C GLN A 100 7.39 -22.92 11.81
N SER A 101 6.31 -23.58 11.36
CA SER A 101 6.26 -25.03 11.22
C SER A 101 7.39 -25.57 10.34
N PRO A 102 8.11 -26.61 10.79
CA PRO A 102 9.13 -27.27 9.96
C PRO A 102 8.59 -27.80 8.63
N ASP A 103 7.34 -28.24 8.58
CA ASP A 103 6.70 -28.78 7.37
C ASP A 103 6.54 -27.73 6.28
N ILE A 104 6.17 -26.51 6.66
CA ILE A 104 6.09 -25.37 5.70
C ILE A 104 7.48 -24.94 5.23
N ALA A 105 8.47 -24.95 6.13
CA ALA A 105 9.83 -24.54 5.80
C ALA A 105 10.49 -25.44 4.72
N GLN A 106 10.12 -26.71 4.65
CA GLN A 106 10.72 -27.70 3.76
C GLN A 106 10.52 -27.35 2.27
N GLY A 107 9.29 -27.05 1.84
CA GLY A 107 8.97 -26.72 0.45
C GLY A 107 9.43 -25.32 -0.01
N VAL A 108 9.69 -24.43 0.95
CA VAL A 108 10.12 -23.03 0.65
C VAL A 108 11.64 -22.91 0.54
N ASN A 109 12.39 -23.75 1.28
CA ASN A 109 13.86 -23.72 1.31
C ASN A 109 14.51 -24.47 0.15
N GLU A 110 13.80 -25.43 -0.47
CA GLU A 110 14.27 -26.19 -1.62
C GLU A 110 13.08 -26.50 -2.53
N ALA A 111 13.01 -25.79 -3.67
CA ALA A 111 11.92 -25.95 -4.61
C ALA A 111 11.94 -27.33 -5.29
N ASP A 112 10.75 -27.85 -5.57
CA ASP A 112 10.53 -29.17 -6.16
C ASP A 112 11.02 -29.25 -7.64
N ASP A 113 11.00 -28.08 -8.35
CA ASP A 113 11.44 -27.93 -9.73
C ASP A 113 12.89 -27.40 -9.87
N HIS A 114 13.72 -27.57 -8.82
CA HIS A 114 15.10 -27.10 -8.79
C HIS A 114 15.97 -27.82 -9.84
N ALA A 115 16.42 -27.04 -10.84
CA ALA A 115 17.23 -27.55 -11.95
C ALA A 115 18.74 -27.25 -11.82
N GLY A 116 19.23 -26.90 -10.62
CA GLY A 116 20.65 -26.58 -10.34
C GLY A 116 21.00 -25.09 -10.42
N ASP A 117 20.12 -24.21 -10.87
CA ASP A 117 20.28 -22.76 -10.77
C ASP A 117 20.04 -22.32 -9.31
N PRO A 118 20.93 -21.54 -8.69
CA PRO A 118 20.73 -21.03 -7.34
C PRO A 118 19.42 -20.27 -7.14
N LEU A 119 18.88 -19.63 -8.17
CA LEU A 119 17.62 -18.89 -8.14
C LEU A 119 16.38 -19.80 -8.12
N ASP A 120 16.51 -21.07 -8.55
CA ASP A 120 15.47 -22.08 -8.44
C ASP A 120 15.34 -22.66 -7.01
N LYS A 121 16.31 -22.39 -6.10
CA LYS A 121 16.26 -22.96 -4.74
C LYS A 121 15.08 -22.44 -3.93
N VAL A 122 14.68 -21.18 -4.13
CA VAL A 122 13.56 -20.58 -3.39
C VAL A 122 12.27 -20.89 -4.14
N GLY A 123 11.51 -21.86 -3.64
CA GLY A 123 10.15 -22.10 -4.07
C GLY A 123 9.18 -21.03 -3.57
N ALA A 124 8.03 -20.92 -4.21
CA ALA A 124 6.97 -20.03 -3.73
C ALA A 124 6.51 -20.45 -2.33
N GLY A 125 6.40 -19.47 -1.41
CA GLY A 125 6.04 -19.73 -0.02
C GLY A 125 4.59 -20.16 0.17
N ASP A 126 3.75 -19.98 -0.85
CA ASP A 126 2.35 -20.41 -0.90
C ASP A 126 1.90 -20.51 -2.35
N GLN A 127 0.76 -21.16 -2.57
CA GLN A 127 -0.01 -20.99 -3.81
C GLN A 127 -0.68 -19.60 -3.83
N GLY A 128 -0.94 -19.05 -5.01
CA GLY A 128 -1.69 -17.82 -5.12
C GLY A 128 -1.71 -17.20 -6.51
N ILE A 129 -2.53 -16.16 -6.66
CA ILE A 129 -2.60 -15.32 -7.84
C ILE A 129 -2.31 -13.87 -7.44
N MET A 130 -1.45 -13.21 -8.19
CA MET A 130 -1.05 -11.82 -7.94
C MET A 130 -1.28 -10.98 -9.19
N PHE A 131 -1.67 -9.73 -8.99
CA PHE A 131 -1.96 -8.80 -10.08
C PHE A 131 -1.07 -7.58 -10.01
N GLY A 132 -0.55 -7.19 -11.18
CA GLY A 132 0.08 -5.91 -11.41
C GLY A 132 -0.76 -5.09 -12.38
N TYR A 133 -0.76 -3.77 -12.22
CA TYR A 133 -1.47 -2.86 -13.11
C TYR A 133 -0.66 -1.58 -13.33
N ALA A 134 -0.79 -1.01 -14.53
CA ALA A 134 -0.32 0.33 -14.85
C ALA A 134 -1.21 0.95 -15.93
N CYS A 135 -1.34 2.27 -15.90
CA CYS A 135 -2.01 3.05 -16.94
C CYS A 135 -1.37 4.44 -17.06
N ASN A 136 -1.58 5.11 -18.20
CA ASN A 136 -0.97 6.41 -18.50
C ASN A 136 -1.81 7.61 -18.01
N GLU A 137 -2.55 7.45 -16.90
CA GLU A 137 -3.42 8.52 -16.36
C GLU A 137 -2.65 9.51 -15.47
N THR A 138 -1.59 9.07 -14.81
CA THR A 138 -0.76 9.90 -13.93
C THR A 138 0.73 9.72 -14.25
N PRO A 139 1.60 10.63 -13.82
CA PRO A 139 3.06 10.51 -14.06
C PRO A 139 3.66 9.22 -13.50
N GLU A 140 3.16 8.74 -12.36
CA GLU A 140 3.55 7.50 -11.71
C GLU A 140 2.96 6.24 -12.37
N LEU A 141 2.15 6.41 -13.43
CA LEU A 141 1.45 5.35 -14.17
C LEU A 141 0.47 4.57 -13.28
N MET A 142 -0.30 5.30 -12.47
CA MET A 142 -1.37 4.80 -11.62
C MET A 142 -2.74 5.31 -12.07
N PRO A 143 -3.84 4.60 -11.76
CA PRO A 143 -5.18 5.13 -11.94
C PRO A 143 -5.40 6.42 -11.13
N LEU A 144 -5.98 7.44 -11.77
CA LEU A 144 -6.16 8.75 -11.14
C LEU A 144 -6.98 8.71 -9.83
N PRO A 145 -8.08 7.94 -9.71
CA PRO A 145 -8.89 7.95 -8.48
C PRO A 145 -8.10 7.53 -7.25
N ILE A 146 -7.33 6.42 -7.31
CA ILE A 146 -6.54 5.94 -6.18
C ILE A 146 -5.32 6.83 -5.94
N SER A 147 -4.63 7.30 -6.99
CA SER A 147 -3.51 8.22 -6.86
C SER A 147 -3.93 9.49 -6.12
N LEU A 148 -5.05 10.10 -6.50
CA LEU A 148 -5.55 11.29 -5.83
C LEU A 148 -6.05 11.02 -4.41
N ALA A 149 -6.72 9.88 -4.17
CA ALA A 149 -7.14 9.50 -2.82
C ALA A 149 -5.94 9.35 -1.88
N HIS A 150 -4.84 8.72 -2.32
CA HIS A 150 -3.60 8.64 -1.56
C HIS A 150 -2.95 10.00 -1.31
N ARG A 151 -2.88 10.86 -2.32
CA ARG A 151 -2.33 12.21 -2.19
C ARG A 151 -3.10 13.05 -1.16
N LEU A 152 -4.44 12.96 -1.16
CA LEU A 152 -5.29 13.61 -0.16
C LEU A 152 -5.04 13.06 1.25
N ALA A 153 -4.99 11.74 1.42
CA ALA A 153 -4.77 11.10 2.72
C ALA A 153 -3.38 11.43 3.30
N ARG A 154 -2.34 11.41 2.45
CA ARG A 154 -0.97 11.77 2.84
C ARG A 154 -0.88 13.25 3.20
N ARG A 155 -1.47 14.13 2.40
CA ARG A 155 -1.47 15.57 2.71
C ARG A 155 -2.25 15.88 3.99
N LEU A 156 -3.33 15.16 4.26
CA LEU A 156 -4.09 15.27 5.51
C LEU A 156 -3.22 14.95 6.73
N ALA A 157 -2.44 13.87 6.67
CA ALA A 157 -1.48 13.53 7.74
C ALA A 157 -0.35 14.56 7.85
N GLU A 158 0.18 15.04 6.73
CA GLU A 158 1.25 16.04 6.70
C GLU A 158 0.85 17.35 7.40
N VAL A 159 -0.35 17.91 7.11
CA VAL A 159 -0.82 19.15 7.75
C VAL A 159 -1.12 18.97 9.23
N ARG A 160 -1.40 17.75 9.67
CA ARG A 160 -1.52 17.39 11.08
C ARG A 160 -0.14 17.34 11.75
N HIS A 161 0.83 16.65 11.16
CA HIS A 161 2.17 16.48 11.72
C HIS A 161 2.94 17.78 11.84
N ASN A 162 2.84 18.65 10.85
CA ASN A 162 3.54 19.95 10.83
C ASN A 162 2.81 21.06 11.61
N GLY A 163 1.65 20.75 12.19
CA GLY A 163 0.85 21.69 12.99
C GLY A 163 0.09 22.76 12.19
N THR A 164 0.02 22.66 10.87
CA THR A 164 -0.78 23.58 10.03
C THR A 164 -2.25 23.52 10.42
N LEU A 165 -2.76 22.31 10.68
CA LEU A 165 -4.11 22.06 11.20
C LEU A 165 -3.99 21.21 12.47
N ASP A 166 -3.66 21.85 13.58
CA ASP A 166 -3.30 21.22 14.84
C ASP A 166 -4.48 20.56 15.57
N TYR A 167 -5.70 20.84 15.16
CA TYR A 167 -6.91 20.21 15.67
C TYR A 167 -7.21 18.85 15.03
N LEU A 168 -6.50 18.47 13.94
CA LEU A 168 -6.66 17.16 13.32
C LEU A 168 -6.05 16.06 14.19
N LEU A 169 -6.70 14.88 14.17
CA LEU A 169 -6.27 13.67 14.85
C LEU A 169 -5.92 12.58 13.82
N PRO A 170 -5.27 11.47 14.23
CA PRO A 170 -4.61 10.58 13.27
C PRO A 170 -5.53 9.84 12.30
N ASP A 171 -6.77 9.52 12.69
CA ASP A 171 -7.69 8.73 11.86
C ASP A 171 -8.35 9.56 10.77
N GLY A 172 -8.43 9.01 9.58
CA GLY A 172 -9.09 9.66 8.46
C GLY A 172 -9.21 8.77 7.21
N LYS A 173 -10.16 9.14 6.38
CA LYS A 173 -10.44 8.48 5.09
C LYS A 173 -10.62 9.54 4.00
N THR A 174 -10.23 9.18 2.79
CA THR A 174 -10.47 9.98 1.59
C THR A 174 -11.10 9.12 0.51
N GLN A 175 -11.99 9.69 -0.27
CA GLN A 175 -12.61 9.01 -1.41
C GLN A 175 -12.69 9.99 -2.58
N VAL A 176 -12.40 9.51 -3.77
CA VAL A 176 -12.39 10.30 -4.99
C VAL A 176 -13.18 9.58 -6.07
N SER A 177 -14.15 10.29 -6.67
CA SER A 177 -14.88 9.84 -7.86
C SER A 177 -14.43 10.65 -9.06
N VAL A 178 -14.10 9.96 -10.14
CA VAL A 178 -13.63 10.54 -11.40
C VAL A 178 -14.57 10.13 -12.52
N VAL A 179 -14.97 11.09 -13.35
CA VAL A 179 -15.71 10.83 -14.59
C VAL A 179 -14.75 10.44 -15.69
N TYR A 180 -15.07 9.35 -16.37
CA TYR A 180 -14.36 8.85 -17.53
C TYR A 180 -15.20 8.99 -18.79
N GLU A 181 -14.57 9.41 -19.88
CA GLU A 181 -15.14 9.39 -21.24
C GLU A 181 -14.17 8.65 -22.17
N ASN A 182 -14.66 7.57 -22.79
CA ASN A 182 -13.84 6.71 -23.64
C ASN A 182 -12.54 6.26 -22.94
N ASP A 183 -12.66 5.81 -21.70
CA ASP A 183 -11.58 5.33 -20.82
C ASP A 183 -10.49 6.38 -20.49
N LYS A 184 -10.82 7.68 -20.60
CA LYS A 184 -9.95 8.78 -20.17
C LYS A 184 -10.61 9.57 -19.05
N PRO A 185 -9.87 9.91 -17.99
CA PRO A 185 -10.40 10.76 -16.92
C PRO A 185 -10.63 12.18 -17.46
N VAL A 186 -11.80 12.75 -17.22
CA VAL A 186 -12.18 14.07 -17.75
C VAL A 186 -12.65 15.05 -16.67
N GLU A 187 -13.09 14.56 -15.50
CA GLU A 187 -13.61 15.42 -14.44
C GLU A 187 -13.45 14.74 -13.08
N ILE A 188 -13.12 15.51 -12.04
CA ILE A 188 -13.21 15.07 -10.64
C ILE A 188 -14.60 15.39 -10.13
N ASP A 189 -15.46 14.37 -10.06
CA ASP A 189 -16.88 14.50 -9.70
C ASP A 189 -17.07 14.72 -8.20
N THR A 190 -16.44 13.87 -7.39
CA THR A 190 -16.64 13.90 -5.93
C THR A 190 -15.30 13.78 -5.19
N ILE A 191 -15.14 14.59 -4.15
CA ILE A 191 -14.10 14.44 -3.13
C ILE A 191 -14.80 14.34 -1.77
N LEU A 192 -14.58 13.22 -1.07
CA LEU A 192 -15.02 13.01 0.31
C LEU A 192 -13.79 12.90 1.22
N ILE A 193 -13.76 13.68 2.31
CA ILE A 193 -12.76 13.58 3.37
C ILE A 193 -13.49 13.38 4.69
N SER A 194 -13.23 12.28 5.37
CA SER A 194 -13.63 12.05 6.75
C SER A 194 -12.36 12.08 7.60
N THR A 195 -12.29 13.01 8.56
CA THR A 195 -11.09 13.19 9.38
C THR A 195 -11.45 13.36 10.83
N GLN A 196 -10.74 12.65 11.69
CA GLN A 196 -10.84 12.81 13.14
C GLN A 196 -10.29 14.18 13.56
N HIS A 197 -10.96 14.82 14.51
CA HIS A 197 -10.61 16.14 15.01
C HIS A 197 -10.90 16.28 16.49
N THR A 198 -10.34 17.30 17.15
CA THR A 198 -10.66 17.66 18.53
C THR A 198 -12.10 18.13 18.66
N ALA A 199 -12.68 18.01 19.85
CA ALA A 199 -14.06 18.43 20.10
C ALA A 199 -14.26 19.95 19.92
N GLU A 200 -13.22 20.73 20.20
CA GLU A 200 -13.14 22.18 19.95
C GLU A 200 -12.16 22.42 18.80
N VAL A 201 -12.54 23.23 17.83
CA VAL A 201 -11.72 23.62 16.67
C VAL A 201 -11.59 25.14 16.67
N MET A 202 -10.40 25.65 16.98
CA MET A 202 -10.11 27.10 17.00
C MET A 202 -11.11 27.92 17.78
N GLY A 203 -11.54 27.43 18.96
CA GLY A 203 -12.54 28.09 19.81
C GLY A 203 -14.01 27.83 19.45
N LEU A 204 -14.25 27.12 18.34
CA LEU A 204 -15.60 26.73 17.90
C LEU A 204 -16.00 25.41 18.53
N THR A 205 -17.23 25.29 18.99
CA THR A 205 -17.83 24.09 19.60
C THR A 205 -19.15 23.68 18.94
N ASP A 206 -19.79 24.61 18.21
CA ASP A 206 -20.98 24.30 17.41
C ASP A 206 -20.63 23.39 16.26
N GLU A 207 -21.41 22.34 16.07
CA GLU A 207 -21.10 21.28 15.11
C GLU A 207 -21.09 21.78 13.65
N GLN A 208 -21.99 22.68 13.31
CA GLN A 208 -22.07 23.20 11.94
C GLN A 208 -20.92 24.16 11.64
N GLU A 209 -20.59 25.04 12.61
CA GLU A 209 -19.46 25.96 12.50
C GLU A 209 -18.13 25.21 12.43
N VAL A 210 -17.92 24.20 13.30
CA VAL A 210 -16.75 23.32 13.28
C VAL A 210 -16.60 22.61 11.92
N ARG A 211 -17.67 22.00 11.42
CA ARG A 211 -17.64 21.32 10.12
C ARG A 211 -17.36 22.27 8.96
N HIS A 212 -17.98 23.45 8.99
CA HIS A 212 -17.73 24.47 7.97
C HIS A 212 -16.26 24.92 8.00
N ARG A 213 -15.72 25.20 9.17
CA ARG A 213 -14.32 25.58 9.34
C ARG A 213 -13.37 24.49 8.83
N ILE A 214 -13.55 23.25 9.24
CA ILE A 214 -12.76 22.10 8.76
C ILE A 214 -12.85 21.99 7.23
N SER A 215 -14.03 22.17 6.66
CA SER A 215 -14.24 22.09 5.20
C SER A 215 -13.42 23.13 4.43
N GLU A 216 -13.39 24.40 4.90
CA GLU A 216 -12.61 25.46 4.28
C GLU A 216 -11.09 25.23 4.42
N ASP A 217 -10.66 24.84 5.62
CA ASP A 217 -9.24 24.55 5.89
C ASP A 217 -8.74 23.36 5.06
N LEU A 218 -9.52 22.28 4.96
CA LEU A 218 -9.14 21.11 4.15
C LEU A 218 -9.11 21.42 2.65
N TRP A 219 -10.03 22.25 2.16
CA TRP A 219 -9.95 22.68 0.77
C TRP A 219 -8.64 23.41 0.49
N THR A 220 -8.30 24.37 1.35
CA THR A 220 -7.12 25.24 1.18
C THR A 220 -5.80 24.50 1.39
N HIS A 221 -5.71 23.69 2.46
CA HIS A 221 -4.44 23.11 2.91
C HIS A 221 -4.23 21.66 2.47
N VAL A 222 -5.30 20.97 2.04
CA VAL A 222 -5.23 19.57 1.62
C VAL A 222 -5.58 19.41 0.15
N VAL A 223 -6.79 19.83 -0.29
CA VAL A 223 -7.27 19.56 -1.66
C VAL A 223 -6.44 20.32 -2.70
N LEU A 224 -6.29 21.63 -2.55
CA LEU A 224 -5.54 22.42 -3.52
C LEU A 224 -4.06 22.00 -3.65
N PRO A 225 -3.31 21.78 -2.55
CA PRO A 225 -1.93 21.30 -2.66
C PRO A 225 -1.82 19.88 -3.23
N ALA A 226 -2.70 18.95 -2.85
CA ALA A 226 -2.68 17.58 -3.36
C ALA A 226 -2.94 17.46 -4.86
N THR A 227 -3.56 18.47 -5.44
CA THR A 227 -3.93 18.50 -6.88
C THR A 227 -3.08 19.47 -7.70
N ALA A 228 -2.12 20.18 -7.09
CA ALA A 228 -1.42 21.30 -7.72
C ALA A 228 -0.68 20.94 -9.03
N ASP A 229 -0.09 19.76 -9.10
CA ASP A 229 0.69 19.24 -10.22
C ASP A 229 -0.11 18.33 -11.17
N LEU A 230 -1.38 18.01 -10.84
CA LEU A 230 -2.21 17.17 -11.69
C LEU A 230 -2.77 17.96 -12.88
N PRO A 231 -2.89 17.32 -14.06
CA PRO A 231 -3.50 17.94 -15.22
C PRO A 231 -5.01 18.21 -15.03
N LEU A 232 -5.69 17.36 -14.28
CA LEU A 232 -7.10 17.46 -13.95
C LEU A 232 -7.25 17.96 -12.51
N LYS A 233 -7.95 19.10 -12.35
CA LYS A 233 -8.15 19.75 -11.04
C LYS A 233 -9.62 19.75 -10.65
N PRO A 234 -9.93 19.63 -9.34
CA PRO A 234 -11.29 19.77 -8.90
C PRO A 234 -11.76 21.24 -9.05
N ASP A 235 -12.94 21.41 -9.62
CA ASP A 235 -13.65 22.70 -9.60
C ASP A 235 -14.61 22.72 -8.42
N ARG A 236 -14.37 23.58 -7.43
CA ARG A 236 -15.21 23.65 -6.23
C ARG A 236 -16.68 23.94 -6.51
N ALA A 237 -16.97 24.60 -7.62
CA ALA A 237 -18.36 24.90 -8.00
C ALA A 237 -19.10 23.68 -8.55
N ASN A 238 -18.40 22.75 -9.19
CA ASN A 238 -18.97 21.59 -9.88
C ASN A 238 -18.65 20.26 -9.17
N CYS A 239 -17.52 20.18 -8.44
CA CYS A 239 -17.15 19.01 -7.67
C CYS A 239 -18.01 18.88 -6.40
N ARG A 240 -18.62 17.73 -6.20
CA ARG A 240 -19.31 17.40 -4.95
C ARG A 240 -18.30 17.22 -3.83
N TYR A 241 -18.11 18.26 -3.03
CA TYR A 241 -17.15 18.25 -1.93
C TYR A 241 -17.84 17.98 -0.58
N LEU A 242 -17.47 16.88 0.07
CA LEU A 242 -18.06 16.38 1.31
C LEU A 242 -16.99 16.25 2.40
N VAL A 243 -17.27 16.83 3.57
CA VAL A 243 -16.40 16.73 4.74
C VAL A 243 -17.23 16.29 5.94
N ASN A 244 -16.80 15.22 6.61
CA ASN A 244 -17.44 14.66 7.80
C ASN A 244 -18.99 14.65 7.66
N PRO A 245 -19.55 13.96 6.65
CA PRO A 245 -20.99 14.11 6.32
C PRO A 245 -21.93 13.65 7.44
N THR A 246 -21.43 12.82 8.36
CA THR A 246 -22.19 12.37 9.54
C THR A 246 -22.11 13.33 10.73
N GLY A 247 -21.39 14.48 10.59
CA GLY A 247 -21.19 15.46 11.65
C GLY A 247 -19.86 15.30 12.38
N LYS A 248 -19.87 15.16 13.70
CA LYS A 248 -18.66 15.05 14.52
C LYS A 248 -17.88 13.77 14.27
N PHE A 249 -16.55 13.91 14.19
CA PHE A 249 -15.63 12.76 14.17
C PHE A 249 -14.54 12.96 15.24
N VAL A 250 -14.93 12.97 16.50
CA VAL A 250 -14.04 13.15 17.65
C VAL A 250 -13.51 11.80 18.15
N VAL A 251 -14.39 10.78 18.24
CA VAL A 251 -13.99 9.42 18.57
C VAL A 251 -13.59 8.70 17.30
N GLY A 252 -12.35 8.28 17.21
CA GLY A 252 -11.79 7.56 16.05
C GLY A 252 -10.60 6.71 16.43
N GLY A 253 -9.90 6.19 15.42
CA GLY A 253 -8.83 5.23 15.63
C GLY A 253 -9.32 3.95 16.31
N PRO A 254 -8.43 3.20 17.00
CA PRO A 254 -8.78 1.94 17.67
C PRO A 254 -9.82 2.06 18.78
N GLN A 255 -10.11 3.27 19.25
CA GLN A 255 -11.22 3.51 20.17
C GLN A 255 -12.58 3.46 19.44
N GLY A 256 -12.61 3.84 18.17
CA GLY A 256 -13.83 3.87 17.35
C GLY A 256 -14.13 2.54 16.67
N ASP A 257 -13.09 1.86 16.19
CA ASP A 257 -13.20 0.60 15.44
C ASP A 257 -11.92 -0.23 15.59
N ALA A 258 -12.07 -1.57 15.59
CA ALA A 258 -10.93 -2.47 15.64
C ALA A 258 -10.18 -2.50 14.30
N GLY A 259 -8.86 -2.67 14.35
CA GLY A 259 -8.00 -2.85 13.18
C GLY A 259 -7.36 -4.22 13.12
N LEU A 260 -7.10 -4.70 11.89
CA LEU A 260 -6.35 -5.91 11.61
C LEU A 260 -5.42 -5.70 10.41
N THR A 261 -4.26 -6.38 10.43
CA THR A 261 -3.34 -6.42 9.29
C THR A 261 -4.04 -7.02 8.05
N GLY A 262 -3.80 -6.40 6.88
CA GLY A 262 -4.28 -6.95 5.61
C GLY A 262 -5.76 -6.73 5.32
N ARG A 263 -6.42 -5.78 5.98
CA ARG A 263 -7.82 -5.43 5.70
C ARG A 263 -7.99 -4.23 4.76
N LYS A 264 -6.91 -3.67 4.24
CA LYS A 264 -6.93 -2.54 3.29
C LYS A 264 -6.20 -2.88 1.99
N ILE A 265 -6.28 -4.15 1.54
CA ILE A 265 -5.55 -4.66 0.38
C ILE A 265 -5.87 -3.93 -0.93
N ILE A 266 -7.07 -3.40 -1.07
CA ILE A 266 -7.47 -2.61 -2.25
C ILE A 266 -6.88 -1.19 -2.19
N VAL A 267 -6.81 -0.60 -1.00
CA VAL A 267 -6.08 0.67 -0.76
C VAL A 267 -4.58 0.48 -1.00
N ASP A 268 -4.01 -0.64 -0.59
CA ASP A 268 -2.60 -0.96 -0.78
C ASP A 268 -2.19 -1.10 -2.24
N THR A 269 -3.14 -1.36 -3.15
CA THR A 269 -2.89 -1.66 -4.54
C THR A 269 -3.46 -0.59 -5.48
N TYR A 270 -4.57 -0.85 -6.17
CA TYR A 270 -5.04 -0.02 -7.29
C TYR A 270 -6.43 0.60 -7.06
N GLY A 271 -6.93 0.60 -5.80
CA GLY A 271 -8.21 1.22 -5.45
C GLY A 271 -9.42 0.60 -6.14
N GLY A 272 -9.35 -0.68 -6.50
CA GLY A 272 -10.40 -1.41 -7.21
C GLY A 272 -10.36 -1.29 -8.73
N TYR A 273 -9.39 -0.57 -9.29
CA TYR A 273 -9.27 -0.39 -10.76
C TYR A 273 -8.73 -1.64 -11.46
N ALA A 274 -7.94 -2.45 -10.77
CA ALA A 274 -7.45 -3.74 -11.22
C ALA A 274 -8.02 -4.88 -10.38
N ARG A 275 -7.91 -6.11 -10.88
CA ARG A 275 -8.19 -7.33 -10.12
C ARG A 275 -7.24 -7.44 -8.94
N HIS A 276 -7.60 -8.26 -7.96
CA HIS A 276 -6.78 -8.58 -6.79
C HIS A 276 -6.85 -10.07 -6.48
N GLY A 277 -5.71 -10.67 -6.11
CA GLY A 277 -5.63 -12.08 -5.77
C GLY A 277 -6.06 -12.44 -4.34
N GLY A 278 -6.22 -11.42 -3.47
CA GLY A 278 -6.65 -11.58 -2.07
C GLY A 278 -5.49 -11.57 -1.06
N GLY A 279 -4.24 -11.71 -1.49
CA GLY A 279 -3.07 -11.72 -0.59
C GLY A 279 -2.74 -10.34 -0.01
N ALA A 280 -2.60 -10.25 1.31
CA ALA A 280 -2.09 -9.05 1.99
C ALA A 280 -0.57 -8.99 1.92
N PHE A 281 0.00 -7.77 2.01
CA PHE A 281 1.45 -7.53 1.94
C PHE A 281 2.11 -7.43 3.32
N SER A 282 1.57 -6.56 4.17
CA SER A 282 2.19 -6.19 5.44
C SER A 282 2.42 -7.38 6.36
N GLY A 283 3.58 -7.38 7.03
CA GLY A 283 3.99 -8.45 7.95
C GLY A 283 4.58 -9.70 7.28
N LYS A 284 4.62 -9.77 5.95
CA LYS A 284 5.13 -10.91 5.19
C LYS A 284 6.54 -10.65 4.68
N ASP A 285 7.49 -11.56 4.94
CA ASP A 285 8.82 -11.51 4.34
C ASP A 285 8.78 -11.82 2.83
N PRO A 286 9.83 -11.47 2.06
CA PRO A 286 9.83 -11.52 0.60
C PRO A 286 9.66 -12.93 -0.02
N THR A 287 9.76 -14.01 0.75
CA THR A 287 9.50 -15.37 0.24
C THR A 287 8.01 -15.64 0.03
N LYS A 288 7.14 -14.82 0.64
CA LYS A 288 5.70 -14.84 0.42
C LYS A 288 5.40 -14.13 -0.89
N VAL A 289 5.02 -14.90 -1.90
CA VAL A 289 4.74 -14.43 -3.27
C VAL A 289 3.57 -13.44 -3.31
N ASP A 290 2.65 -13.49 -2.36
CA ASP A 290 1.60 -12.48 -2.19
C ASP A 290 2.17 -11.05 -2.24
N ARG A 291 3.33 -10.84 -1.64
CA ARG A 291 4.02 -9.56 -1.60
C ARG A 291 5.02 -9.41 -2.75
N SER A 292 6.01 -10.27 -2.84
CA SER A 292 7.11 -10.14 -3.80
C SER A 292 6.65 -10.24 -5.25
N ALA A 293 5.77 -11.19 -5.57
CA ALA A 293 5.26 -11.33 -6.93
C ALA A 293 4.24 -10.24 -7.30
N ALA A 294 3.49 -9.68 -6.35
CA ALA A 294 2.67 -8.51 -6.64
C ALA A 294 3.52 -7.28 -7.00
N TYR A 295 4.67 -7.09 -6.34
CA TYR A 295 5.63 -6.05 -6.70
C TYR A 295 6.26 -6.30 -8.09
N ALA A 296 6.61 -7.55 -8.39
CA ALA A 296 7.10 -7.92 -9.72
C ALA A 296 6.04 -7.73 -10.80
N ALA A 297 4.79 -8.10 -10.55
CA ALA A 297 3.68 -7.88 -11.47
C ALA A 297 3.45 -6.38 -11.76
N ARG A 298 3.56 -5.52 -10.72
CA ARG A 298 3.55 -4.06 -10.90
C ARG A 298 4.71 -3.59 -11.76
N TYR A 299 5.93 -4.05 -11.50
CA TYR A 299 7.12 -3.72 -12.28
C TYR A 299 6.94 -4.07 -13.76
N VAL A 300 6.43 -5.25 -14.06
CA VAL A 300 6.13 -5.70 -15.43
C VAL A 300 5.10 -4.81 -16.09
N ALA A 301 3.94 -4.61 -15.47
CA ALA A 301 2.86 -3.78 -16.01
C ALA A 301 3.34 -2.35 -16.28
N LYS A 302 4.09 -1.77 -15.33
CA LYS A 302 4.64 -0.42 -15.44
C LYS A 302 5.67 -0.32 -16.56
N ALA A 303 6.54 -1.32 -16.72
CA ALA A 303 7.54 -1.35 -17.80
C ALA A 303 6.91 -1.39 -19.19
N LEU A 304 5.86 -2.19 -19.38
CA LEU A 304 5.12 -2.28 -20.65
C LEU A 304 4.46 -0.95 -21.02
N VAL A 305 3.80 -0.28 -20.04
CA VAL A 305 3.19 1.03 -20.29
C VAL A 305 4.24 2.11 -20.49
N ALA A 306 5.32 2.13 -19.72
CA ALA A 306 6.44 3.08 -19.88
C ALA A 306 7.20 2.89 -21.21
N ALA A 307 7.26 1.65 -21.71
CA ALA A 307 7.77 1.37 -23.05
C ALA A 307 6.84 1.90 -24.17
N GLY A 308 5.59 2.24 -23.83
CA GLY A 308 4.58 2.69 -24.78
C GLY A 308 3.98 1.57 -25.62
N LEU A 309 4.06 0.32 -25.14
CA LEU A 309 3.47 -0.85 -25.80
C LEU A 309 1.94 -0.93 -25.62
N ALA A 310 1.42 -0.33 -24.53
CA ALA A 310 -0.01 -0.16 -24.29
C ALA A 310 -0.28 1.09 -23.45
N ASN A 311 -1.53 1.58 -23.44
CA ASN A 311 -1.94 2.69 -22.55
C ASN A 311 -2.29 2.22 -21.14
N ARG A 312 -2.73 0.96 -21.02
CA ARG A 312 -3.01 0.29 -19.75
C ARG A 312 -2.73 -1.21 -19.87
N VAL A 313 -2.22 -1.79 -18.80
CA VAL A 313 -1.88 -3.21 -18.74
C VAL A 313 -2.21 -3.76 -17.37
N GLU A 314 -2.82 -4.93 -17.34
CA GLU A 314 -2.94 -5.79 -16.17
C GLU A 314 -2.13 -7.06 -16.41
N VAL A 315 -1.34 -7.46 -15.40
CA VAL A 315 -0.54 -8.68 -15.41
C VAL A 315 -1.02 -9.58 -14.29
N GLN A 316 -1.34 -10.83 -14.60
CA GLN A 316 -1.59 -11.86 -13.60
C GLN A 316 -0.42 -12.83 -13.55
N LEU A 317 0.07 -13.10 -12.36
CA LEU A 317 1.02 -14.17 -12.06
C LEU A 317 0.35 -15.19 -11.13
N SER A 318 0.63 -16.49 -11.33
CA SER A 318 0.19 -17.52 -10.40
C SER A 318 1.33 -18.45 -10.03
N TYR A 319 1.31 -18.93 -8.78
CA TYR A 319 2.32 -19.84 -8.24
C TYR A 319 1.66 -21.02 -7.53
N ALA A 320 2.41 -22.12 -7.47
CA ALA A 320 2.13 -23.26 -6.61
C ALA A 320 3.17 -23.29 -5.48
N ILE A 321 2.75 -23.70 -4.28
CA ILE A 321 3.65 -23.81 -3.12
C ILE A 321 4.84 -24.73 -3.45
N GLY A 322 6.05 -24.31 -3.07
CA GLY A 322 7.26 -25.08 -3.29
C GLY A 322 7.77 -25.14 -4.74
N VAL A 323 7.15 -24.41 -5.67
CA VAL A 323 7.58 -24.36 -7.09
C VAL A 323 8.16 -22.98 -7.37
N ALA A 324 9.33 -22.93 -8.04
CA ALA A 324 10.00 -21.68 -8.35
C ALA A 324 9.38 -20.96 -9.56
N LYS A 325 9.02 -21.70 -10.62
CA LYS A 325 8.48 -21.09 -11.82
C LYS A 325 7.00 -20.72 -11.66
N PRO A 326 6.55 -19.54 -12.16
CA PRO A 326 5.13 -19.26 -12.24
C PRO A 326 4.37 -20.36 -13.00
N VAL A 327 3.21 -20.76 -12.47
CA VAL A 327 2.31 -21.73 -13.12
C VAL A 327 1.65 -21.12 -14.35
N SER A 328 1.34 -19.82 -14.28
CA SER A 328 0.81 -19.08 -15.43
C SER A 328 1.19 -17.60 -15.38
N ILE A 329 1.29 -17.00 -16.55
CA ILE A 329 1.47 -15.57 -16.79
C ILE A 329 0.41 -15.15 -17.80
N LEU A 330 -0.38 -14.11 -17.46
CA LEU A 330 -1.37 -13.52 -18.36
C LEU A 330 -1.13 -12.00 -18.42
N VAL A 331 -1.14 -11.46 -19.64
CA VAL A 331 -1.10 -10.02 -19.86
C VAL A 331 -2.36 -9.58 -20.59
N GLU A 332 -3.04 -8.57 -20.04
CA GLU A 332 -4.26 -7.99 -20.63
C GLU A 332 -4.07 -6.49 -20.85
N SER A 333 -4.18 -6.04 -22.09
CA SER A 333 -4.02 -4.64 -22.50
C SER A 333 -5.36 -3.90 -22.69
N PHE A 334 -6.48 -4.60 -22.52
CA PHE A 334 -7.83 -4.05 -22.70
C PHE A 334 -8.03 -3.37 -24.07
N GLY A 335 -7.42 -3.93 -25.11
CA GLY A 335 -7.48 -3.40 -26.46
C GLY A 335 -6.65 -2.12 -26.69
N SER A 336 -5.83 -1.70 -25.71
CA SER A 336 -4.96 -0.52 -25.84
C SER A 336 -3.53 -0.88 -26.31
N GLY A 337 -3.24 -2.16 -26.50
CA GLY A 337 -1.95 -2.66 -26.93
C GLY A 337 -1.61 -2.30 -28.36
N LYS A 338 -0.33 -2.01 -28.65
CA LYS A 338 0.20 -1.87 -30.01
C LYS A 338 0.44 -3.23 -30.68
N VAL A 339 0.56 -4.26 -29.86
CA VAL A 339 0.68 -5.68 -30.24
C VAL A 339 -0.37 -6.48 -29.49
N SER A 340 -0.57 -7.74 -29.85
CA SER A 340 -1.56 -8.60 -29.20
C SER A 340 -1.19 -8.93 -27.74
N ASN A 341 -2.16 -9.33 -26.94
CA ASN A 341 -1.92 -9.79 -25.56
C ASN A 341 -1.00 -11.03 -25.53
N ALA A 342 -1.03 -11.89 -26.56
CA ALA A 342 -0.13 -13.03 -26.68
C ALA A 342 1.32 -12.56 -26.85
N GLU A 343 1.58 -11.65 -27.78
CA GLU A 343 2.92 -11.08 -27.99
C GLU A 343 3.41 -10.33 -26.75
N LEU A 344 2.55 -9.60 -26.02
CA LEU A 344 2.92 -8.98 -24.75
C LEU A 344 3.30 -10.04 -23.69
N THR A 345 2.60 -11.17 -23.66
CA THR A 345 2.91 -12.29 -22.75
C THR A 345 4.26 -12.93 -23.10
N ASP A 346 4.54 -13.14 -24.38
CA ASP A 346 5.84 -13.66 -24.85
C ASP A 346 6.99 -12.72 -24.47
N LEU A 347 6.83 -11.43 -24.66
CA LEU A 347 7.80 -10.40 -24.22
C LEU A 347 8.04 -10.46 -22.70
N VAL A 348 7.00 -10.69 -21.91
CA VAL A 348 7.16 -10.83 -20.46
C VAL A 348 7.95 -12.08 -20.11
N GLN A 349 7.66 -13.21 -20.74
CA GLN A 349 8.39 -14.46 -20.51
C GLN A 349 9.87 -14.38 -20.93
N GLU A 350 10.17 -13.64 -21.99
CA GLU A 350 11.54 -13.47 -22.50
C GLU A 350 12.37 -12.50 -21.63
N HIS A 351 11.75 -11.41 -21.14
CA HIS A 351 12.50 -10.30 -20.56
C HIS A 351 12.44 -10.20 -19.03
N PHE A 352 11.62 -11.01 -18.35
CA PHE A 352 11.46 -10.93 -16.90
C PHE A 352 11.63 -12.30 -16.25
N ASP A 353 12.52 -12.37 -15.27
CA ASP A 353 12.64 -13.53 -14.41
C ASP A 353 11.68 -13.40 -13.22
N LEU A 354 10.60 -14.16 -13.23
CA LEU A 354 9.52 -14.08 -12.26
C LEU A 354 9.58 -15.20 -11.22
N ARG A 355 10.72 -15.90 -11.09
CA ARG A 355 10.97 -16.83 -9.99
C ARG A 355 11.11 -16.06 -8.68
N PRO A 356 10.56 -16.55 -7.54
CA PRO A 356 10.64 -15.86 -6.25
C PRO A 356 12.07 -15.47 -5.86
N GLY A 357 13.05 -16.36 -6.05
CA GLY A 357 14.46 -16.09 -5.78
C GLY A 357 15.01 -14.93 -6.61
N ALA A 358 14.68 -14.90 -7.92
CA ALA A 358 15.10 -13.84 -8.82
C ALA A 358 14.48 -12.47 -8.47
N ILE A 359 13.20 -12.45 -8.12
CA ILE A 359 12.50 -11.23 -7.70
C ILE A 359 13.15 -10.66 -6.42
N ILE A 360 13.42 -11.52 -5.44
CA ILE A 360 14.03 -11.13 -4.16
C ILE A 360 15.42 -10.51 -4.41
N GLU A 361 16.23 -11.14 -5.27
CA GLU A 361 17.58 -10.66 -5.59
C GLU A 361 17.53 -9.36 -6.42
N GLN A 362 16.70 -9.30 -7.47
CA GLN A 362 16.57 -8.14 -8.35
C GLN A 362 16.21 -6.88 -7.56
N PHE A 363 15.24 -6.98 -6.65
CA PHE A 363 14.77 -5.84 -5.86
C PHE A 363 15.48 -5.71 -4.51
N LYS A 364 16.44 -6.60 -4.18
CA LYS A 364 17.15 -6.64 -2.90
C LYS A 364 16.22 -6.62 -1.69
N LEU A 365 15.08 -7.32 -1.80
CA LEU A 365 13.99 -7.21 -0.83
C LEU A 365 14.38 -7.59 0.60
N ARG A 366 15.35 -8.48 0.78
CA ARG A 366 15.85 -8.89 2.10
C ARG A 366 16.78 -7.86 2.73
N GLU A 367 17.50 -7.13 1.89
CA GLU A 367 18.52 -6.14 2.31
C GLU A 367 17.95 -4.74 2.46
N MET A 368 16.77 -4.46 1.86
CA MET A 368 16.20 -3.11 1.86
C MET A 368 16.07 -2.50 3.26
N PRO A 369 15.65 -3.21 4.32
CA PRO A 369 15.60 -2.63 5.65
C PRO A 369 16.99 -2.17 6.15
N SER A 370 18.03 -2.99 6.00
CA SER A 370 19.40 -2.63 6.42
C SER A 370 19.98 -1.48 5.59
N LEU A 371 19.69 -1.45 4.29
CA LEU A 371 20.14 -0.38 3.37
C LEU A 371 19.46 0.97 3.65
N ASN A 372 18.27 0.96 4.27
CA ASN A 372 17.49 2.15 4.60
C ASN A 372 17.44 2.45 6.11
N GLY A 373 18.45 2.06 6.86
CA GLY A 373 18.57 2.41 8.29
C GLY A 373 17.56 1.70 9.19
N GLY A 374 17.08 0.52 8.79
CA GLY A 374 16.14 -0.31 9.56
C GLY A 374 14.66 0.02 9.30
N ARG A 375 14.35 0.78 8.25
CA ARG A 375 12.98 1.15 7.91
C ARG A 375 12.79 1.21 6.40
N PHE A 376 11.96 0.32 5.87
CA PHE A 376 11.62 0.26 4.45
C PHE A 376 10.17 -0.19 4.24
N TYR A 377 9.81 -1.39 4.70
CA TYR A 377 8.46 -1.95 4.51
C TYR A 377 7.39 -1.15 5.26
N ARG A 378 7.69 -0.67 6.46
CA ARG A 378 6.79 0.20 7.22
C ARG A 378 6.41 1.46 6.43
N ASP A 379 7.30 2.03 5.63
CA ASP A 379 7.01 3.23 4.83
C ASP A 379 6.05 2.95 3.67
N THR A 380 5.97 1.70 3.21
CA THR A 380 4.99 1.27 2.20
C THR A 380 3.62 0.92 2.79
N ALA A 381 3.54 0.65 4.08
CA ALA A 381 2.34 0.17 4.76
C ALA A 381 1.21 1.20 4.85
N ALA A 382 1.44 2.46 4.47
CA ALA A 382 0.42 3.50 4.38
C ALA A 382 0.53 4.24 3.05
N TYR A 383 -0.61 4.70 2.51
CA TYR A 383 -0.71 5.47 1.27
C TYR A 383 -0.35 4.68 -0.01
N GLY A 384 -0.51 3.35 0.02
CA GLY A 384 -0.29 2.44 -1.10
C GLY A 384 1.16 1.98 -1.27
N HIS A 385 1.33 0.80 -1.85
CA HIS A 385 2.62 0.18 -2.15
C HIS A 385 3.12 0.51 -3.57
N PHE A 386 2.28 1.17 -4.39
CA PHE A 386 2.55 1.49 -5.78
C PHE A 386 2.37 2.98 -6.06
N GLY A 387 3.09 3.48 -7.08
CA GLY A 387 2.98 4.87 -7.49
C GLY A 387 3.45 5.87 -6.42
N ARG A 388 4.54 5.56 -5.71
CA ARG A 388 5.08 6.32 -4.58
C ARG A 388 6.36 7.06 -4.96
N PRO A 389 6.25 8.24 -5.61
CA PRO A 389 7.44 9.02 -6.01
C PRO A 389 8.22 9.60 -4.82
N ASP A 390 7.62 9.61 -3.64
CA ASP A 390 8.23 10.01 -2.38
C ASP A 390 9.15 8.94 -1.76
N LEU A 391 9.07 7.70 -2.25
CA LEU A 391 9.87 6.56 -1.82
C LEU A 391 10.73 6.03 -2.97
N ASN A 392 11.93 5.55 -2.64
CA ASN A 392 12.80 4.89 -3.61
C ASN A 392 12.48 3.38 -3.65
N LEU A 393 11.43 3.02 -4.38
CA LEU A 393 10.93 1.65 -4.47
C LEU A 393 11.52 0.94 -5.71
N PRO A 394 12.25 -0.18 -5.56
CA PRO A 394 12.89 -0.86 -6.69
C PRO A 394 11.92 -1.30 -7.80
N TRP A 395 10.70 -1.68 -7.45
CA TRP A 395 9.67 -2.08 -8.41
C TRP A 395 8.99 -0.91 -9.13
N GLU A 396 9.31 0.33 -8.77
CA GLU A 396 8.81 1.53 -9.47
C GLU A 396 9.84 2.10 -10.48
N ASP A 397 11.13 1.75 -10.39
CA ASP A 397 12.13 2.14 -11.37
C ASP A 397 12.17 1.15 -12.54
N VAL A 398 11.49 1.49 -13.62
CA VAL A 398 11.38 0.68 -14.83
C VAL A 398 12.15 1.26 -16.03
N SER A 399 12.96 2.29 -15.82
CA SER A 399 13.58 3.09 -16.90
C SER A 399 14.42 2.23 -17.84
N GLU A 400 15.30 1.41 -17.32
CA GLU A 400 16.16 0.51 -18.10
C GLU A 400 15.35 -0.58 -18.83
N LYS A 401 14.42 -1.21 -18.11
CA LYS A 401 13.57 -2.27 -18.68
C LYS A 401 12.66 -1.73 -19.80
N ALA A 402 12.06 -0.55 -19.61
CA ALA A 402 11.26 0.09 -20.63
C ALA A 402 12.09 0.45 -21.87
N ALA A 403 13.36 0.87 -21.70
CA ALA A 403 14.25 1.14 -22.82
C ALA A 403 14.60 -0.12 -23.62
N THR A 404 14.75 -1.27 -22.94
CA THR A 404 14.96 -2.59 -23.57
C THR A 404 13.73 -3.01 -24.38
N LEU A 405 12.54 -2.95 -23.78
CA LEU A 405 11.28 -3.35 -24.41
C LEU A 405 10.89 -2.49 -25.64
N ARG A 406 11.35 -1.24 -25.72
CA ARG A 406 11.15 -0.40 -26.94
C ARG A 406 11.91 -0.89 -28.14
N LYS A 407 12.95 -1.69 -27.96
CA LYS A 407 13.83 -2.19 -29.02
C LYS A 407 13.49 -3.61 -29.46
N ALA A 408 12.78 -4.33 -28.60
CA ALA A 408 12.26 -5.67 -28.88
C ALA A 408 10.97 -5.59 -29.72
#